data_38096e4a5fb15c3af34edf9c828891c7
#
_entry.id   38096e4a5fb15c3af34edf9c828891c7
#
_cell.length_a   1.000
_cell.length_b   1.000
_cell.length_c   1.000
_cell.angle_alpha   90.00
_cell.angle_beta   90.00
_cell.angle_gamma   90.00
#
_symmetry.space_group_name_H-M   'P 1'
#
loop_
_entity.id
_entity.type
_entity.pdbx_description
1 polymer ?
#
loop_
_entity_poly.entity_id
_entity_poly.type
_entity_poly.pdbx_seq_one_letter_code
_entity_poly.pdbx_strand_id
1 'polypeptide(L)' 'MIYYVAMPFIPKDDGLTPGQGAECPSEIAAIRRAEAMSRHEPNVGAIAFSRTGDPNVGEFEDAVILKAFGVVPDDFGYG' A
#
# COMPACT_ATOMS: atom_id res chain seq x y z
N MET A 1 1.00 14.58 10.48
CA MET A 1 -0.21 13.74 10.26
C MET A 1 0.21 12.41 9.66
N ILE A 2 -0.34 11.33 10.17
CA ILE A 2 -0.05 9.99 9.67
C ILE A 2 -1.21 9.49 8.81
N TYR A 3 -0.86 8.93 7.66
CA TYR A 3 -1.82 8.29 6.76
C TYR A 3 -1.55 6.79 6.73
N TYR A 4 -2.60 5.99 6.77
CA TYR A 4 -2.52 4.54 6.63
C TYR A 4 -3.22 4.16 5.35
N VAL A 5 -2.52 3.40 4.49
CA VAL A 5 -3.02 3.11 3.14
C VAL A 5 -2.86 1.63 2.86
N ALA A 6 -3.87 1.05 2.20
CA ALA A 6 -3.78 -0.26 1.61
C ALA A 6 -3.72 -0.11 0.10
N MET A 7 -2.78 -0.79 -0.56
CA MET A 7 -2.59 -0.65 -2.00
C MET A 7 -2.43 -2.01 -2.65
N PRO A 8 -3.29 -2.34 -3.64
CA PRO A 8 -3.19 -3.61 -4.34
C PRO A 8 -2.20 -3.51 -5.51
N PHE A 9 -1.70 -4.67 -5.95
CA PHE A 9 -0.87 -4.78 -7.14
C PHE A 9 -1.49 -5.74 -8.12
N ILE A 10 -1.45 -5.36 -9.38
CA ILE A 10 -2.06 -6.07 -10.50
C ILE A 10 -0.96 -6.43 -11.49
N PRO A 11 -0.95 -7.64 -12.08
CA PRO A 11 0.01 -7.97 -13.12
C PRO A 11 -0.21 -7.07 -14.34
N LYS A 12 0.89 -6.57 -14.88
CA LYS A 12 0.83 -5.78 -16.11
C LYS A 12 2.11 -5.99 -16.89
N ASP A 13 2.00 -6.45 -18.13
CA ASP A 13 3.14 -6.78 -19.00
C ASP A 13 4.05 -7.76 -18.26
N ASP A 14 5.31 -7.41 -18.03
CA ASP A 14 6.25 -8.30 -17.34
C ASP A 14 6.42 -7.94 -15.88
N GLY A 15 5.57 -7.09 -15.34
CA GLY A 15 5.73 -6.62 -13.97
C GLY A 15 4.42 -6.46 -13.25
N LEU A 16 4.45 -5.59 -12.25
CA LEU A 16 3.30 -5.27 -11.42
C LEU A 16 3.02 -3.78 -11.49
N THR A 17 1.74 -3.43 -11.46
CA THR A 17 1.32 -2.04 -11.38
C THR A 17 0.41 -1.87 -10.17
N PRO A 18 0.52 -0.74 -9.45
CA PRO A 18 -0.39 -0.48 -8.34
C PRO A 18 -1.79 -0.19 -8.85
N GLY A 19 -2.78 -0.74 -8.16
CA GLY A 19 -4.17 -0.40 -8.39
C GLY A 19 -4.58 0.77 -7.54
N GLN A 20 -5.89 0.92 -7.34
CA GLN A 20 -6.40 2.03 -6.55
C GLN A 20 -6.19 1.77 -5.07
N GLY A 21 -5.45 2.65 -4.40
CA GLY A 21 -5.23 2.57 -2.97
C GLY A 21 -6.43 3.04 -2.18
N ALA A 22 -6.50 2.62 -0.92
CA ALA A 22 -7.56 3.01 -0.01
C ALA A 22 -6.93 3.56 1.27
N GLU A 23 -7.32 4.77 1.63
CA GLU A 23 -6.90 5.33 2.91
C GLU A 23 -7.73 4.71 4.02
N CYS A 24 -7.08 4.34 5.12
CA CYS A 24 -7.70 3.65 6.22
C CYS A 24 -7.51 4.44 7.52
N PRO A 25 -8.41 4.28 8.50
CA PRO A 25 -8.34 5.09 9.73
C PRO A 25 -7.26 4.64 10.71
N SER A 26 -6.69 3.44 10.53
CA SER A 26 -5.70 2.93 11.47
C SER A 26 -4.77 1.95 10.79
N GLU A 27 -3.67 1.62 11.47
CA GLU A 27 -2.72 0.61 11.00
C GLU A 27 -3.41 -0.74 10.79
N ILE A 28 -4.19 -1.18 11.79
CA ILE A 28 -4.87 -2.48 11.72
C ILE A 28 -5.87 -2.50 10.56
N ALA A 29 -6.60 -1.41 10.37
CA ALA A 29 -7.56 -1.32 9.26
C ALA A 29 -6.85 -1.42 7.90
N ALA A 30 -5.70 -0.78 7.76
CA ALA A 30 -4.92 -0.84 6.53
C ALA A 30 -4.42 -2.26 6.27
N ILE A 31 -3.93 -2.94 7.31
CA ILE A 31 -3.44 -4.31 7.18
C ILE A 31 -4.57 -5.25 6.76
N ARG A 32 -5.73 -5.15 7.41
CA ARG A 32 -6.89 -5.99 7.06
C ARG A 32 -7.37 -5.71 5.65
N ARG A 33 -7.38 -4.45 5.25
CA ARG A 33 -7.81 -4.07 3.90
C ARG A 33 -6.84 -4.62 2.85
N ALA A 34 -5.54 -4.52 3.10
CA ALA A 34 -4.53 -5.05 2.18
C ALA A 34 -4.66 -6.57 2.05
N GLU A 35 -4.91 -7.27 3.15
CA GLU A 35 -5.11 -8.71 3.11
C GLU A 35 -6.31 -9.06 2.21
N ALA A 36 -7.42 -8.37 2.40
CA ALA A 36 -8.61 -8.60 1.58
C ALA A 36 -8.34 -8.29 0.11
N MET A 37 -7.63 -7.19 -0.17
CA MET A 37 -7.28 -6.83 -1.54
C MET A 37 -6.44 -7.91 -2.22
N SER A 38 -5.51 -8.51 -1.47
CA SER A 38 -4.60 -9.53 -2.04
C SER A 38 -5.34 -10.78 -2.49
N ARG A 39 -6.53 -11.01 -1.96
CA ARG A 39 -7.36 -12.18 -2.30
C ARG A 39 -8.40 -11.88 -3.37
N HIS A 40 -8.50 -10.63 -3.79
CA HIS A 40 -9.55 -10.21 -4.72
C HIS A 40 -8.97 -10.03 -6.11
N GLU A 41 -9.34 -10.92 -7.02
CA GLU A 41 -8.85 -10.84 -8.40
C GLU A 41 -9.32 -9.52 -9.04
N PRO A 42 -8.51 -8.91 -9.90
CA PRO A 42 -7.26 -9.39 -10.50
C PRO A 42 -6.00 -9.11 -9.69
N ASN A 43 -6.11 -8.69 -8.45
CA ASN A 43 -4.95 -8.39 -7.62
C ASN A 43 -4.16 -9.67 -7.34
N VAL A 44 -2.83 -9.58 -7.35
CA VAL A 44 -1.95 -10.70 -6.99
C VAL A 44 -1.22 -10.44 -5.68
N GLY A 45 -1.29 -9.23 -5.18
CA GLY A 45 -0.71 -8.88 -3.90
C GLY A 45 -1.22 -7.52 -3.45
N ALA A 46 -0.85 -7.15 -2.25
CA ALA A 46 -1.21 -5.84 -1.69
C ALA A 46 -0.27 -5.52 -0.54
N ILE A 47 -0.12 -4.24 -0.25
CA ILE A 47 0.65 -3.79 0.90
C ILE A 47 -0.20 -2.87 1.76
N ALA A 48 0.11 -2.86 3.06
CA ALA A 48 -0.34 -1.82 3.96
C ALA A 48 0.88 -0.98 4.30
N PHE A 49 0.75 0.33 4.24
CA PHE A 49 1.86 1.21 4.58
C PHE A 49 1.34 2.46 5.30
N SER A 50 2.25 3.11 6.02
CA SER A 50 1.96 4.40 6.63
C SER A 50 2.86 5.45 6.02
N ARG A 51 2.40 6.69 6.02
CA ARG A 51 3.17 7.81 5.54
C ARG A 51 2.87 9.00 6.43
N THR A 52 3.93 9.66 6.88
CA THR A 52 3.81 10.85 7.72
C THR A 52 4.06 12.08 6.86
N GLY A 53 3.21 13.09 7.00
CA GLY A 53 3.39 14.31 6.25
C GLY A 53 2.44 15.41 6.68
N ASP A 54 2.67 16.58 6.12
CA ASP A 54 1.79 17.74 6.31
C ASP A 54 1.27 18.17 4.94
N PRO A 55 -0.01 17.91 4.64
CA PRO A 55 -0.56 18.28 3.35
C PRO A 55 -0.60 19.79 3.10
N ASN A 56 -0.57 20.59 4.15
CA ASN A 56 -0.61 22.05 3.99
C ASN A 56 0.70 22.61 3.42
N VAL A 57 1.82 21.95 3.70
CA VAL A 57 3.12 22.36 3.16
C VAL A 57 3.63 21.41 2.09
N GLY A 58 2.91 20.33 1.82
CA GLY A 58 3.28 19.37 0.79
C GLY A 58 4.48 18.51 1.12
N GLU A 59 4.88 18.44 2.37
CA GLU A 59 6.03 17.64 2.80
C GLU A 59 5.57 16.30 3.34
N PHE A 60 6.17 15.22 2.81
CA PHE A 60 5.87 13.86 3.22
C PHE A 60 7.17 13.09 3.43
N GLU A 61 7.20 12.28 4.47
CA GLU A 61 8.31 11.36 4.70
C GLU A 61 8.11 10.10 3.85
N ASP A 62 9.16 9.28 3.76
CA ASP A 62 9.07 8.03 3.02
C ASP A 62 8.04 7.09 3.65
N ALA A 63 7.41 6.29 2.82
CA ALA A 63 6.44 5.32 3.29
C ALA A 63 7.11 4.23 4.11
N VAL A 64 6.42 3.78 5.16
CA VAL A 64 6.86 2.65 5.99
C VAL A 64 5.93 1.48 5.71
N ILE A 65 6.50 0.39 5.20
CA ILE A 65 5.69 -0.80 4.91
C ILE A 65 5.35 -1.49 6.22
N LEU A 66 4.05 -1.62 6.48
CA LEU A 66 3.55 -2.27 7.68
C LEU A 66 3.43 -3.77 7.46
N LYS A 67 2.91 -4.17 6.31
CA LYS A 67 2.78 -5.59 5.98
C LYS A 67 2.54 -5.74 4.47
N ALA A 68 3.02 -6.85 3.92
CA ALA A 68 2.83 -7.19 2.51
C ALA A 68 2.16 -8.56 2.41
N PHE A 69 1.28 -8.71 1.42
CA PHE A 69 0.54 -9.94 1.18
C PHE A 69 0.67 -10.32 -0.29
N GLY A 70 0.94 -11.59 -0.55
CA GLY A 70 1.01 -12.09 -1.92
C GLY A 70 2.22 -11.57 -2.67
N VAL A 71 2.05 -11.33 -3.97
CA VAL A 71 3.15 -10.90 -4.83
C VAL A 71 3.19 -9.39 -4.89
N VAL A 72 4.31 -8.81 -4.45
CA VAL A 72 4.51 -7.35 -4.42
C VAL A 72 5.89 -7.03 -4.97
N PRO A 73 6.11 -5.78 -5.46
CA PRO A 73 7.44 -5.40 -5.96
C PRO A 73 8.49 -5.44 -4.85
N ASP A 74 9.69 -5.93 -5.18
CA ASP A 74 10.78 -6.08 -4.21
C ASP A 74 11.31 -4.74 -3.71
N ASP A 75 11.29 -3.73 -4.56
CA ASP A 75 11.88 -2.43 -4.26
C ASP A 75 10.86 -1.42 -3.71
N PHE A 76 9.65 -1.86 -3.47
CA PHE A 76 8.62 -0.94 -2.99
C PHE A 76 8.86 -0.56 -1.53
N GLY A 77 8.82 0.75 -1.23
CA GLY A 77 8.95 1.24 0.13
C GLY A 77 10.37 1.43 0.63
N TYR A 78 11.35 1.09 -0.17
CA TYR A 78 12.75 1.35 0.17
C TYR A 78 13.10 2.72 -0.37
N GLY A 79 13.26 3.63 0.52
CA GLY A 79 13.55 5.02 0.19
C GLY A 79 14.94 5.25 -0.30
#